data_7971818a6420760bfb066321bd0597a0
#
_entry.id   7971818a6420760bfb066321bd0597a0
#
_cell.length_a   1.000
_cell.length_b   1.000
_cell.length_c   1.000
_cell.angle_alpha   90.00
_cell.angle_beta   90.00
_cell.angle_gamma   90.00
#
_symmetry.space_group_name_H-M   'P 1'
#
loop_
_entity.id
_entity.type
_entity.pdbx_description
1 polymer ?
#
loop_
_entity_poly.entity_id
_entity_poly.type
_entity_poly.pdbx_seq_one_letter_code
_entity_poly.pdbx_strand_id
1 'polypeptide(L)'
;MNFITKIVGALHAVANHPLNRQRKLKAILEYGFIQSAARLVPGDICVGFPNNTRLLVPPRMKGAAHYITPRLCEFEEMAFVMHFLRPSEVFADVGANIGAFTIIAAGVAGAQVTAFEPGPEAFHQLELNIRLNGLVERVKAFNAAVGQKEGTIQFTAGLGTENCVITGSSAADAVTVRVMTLDQVLTEKTPALLKVDVEGFETEVFAGAGQTLKQPQLRAMIVERSDNGSRYGFDEATLHQNIRKQGFIPCNYHPFERRVSPVAEATQGNIIYVRDISECNAILHDAPPFKFEQLSV
;
A
#
# COMPACT_ATOMS: atom_id res chain seq x y z
N MET A 1 2.48 26.46 3.26
CA MET A 1 2.27 26.38 1.79
C MET A 1 0.91 26.95 1.46
N ASN A 2 0.80 27.93 0.52
CA ASN A 2 -0.44 28.64 0.23
C ASN A 2 -1.46 27.69 -0.43
N PHE A 3 -2.76 27.90 -0.21
CA PHE A 3 -3.87 27.12 -0.78
C PHE A 3 -3.78 26.96 -2.32
N ILE A 4 -3.42 28.05 -3.01
CA ILE A 4 -3.23 28.06 -4.47
C ILE A 4 -2.10 27.11 -4.89
N THR A 5 -0.99 27.08 -4.16
CA THR A 5 0.15 26.18 -4.45
C THR A 5 -0.23 24.72 -4.33
N LYS A 6 -1.08 24.38 -3.35
CA LYS A 6 -1.61 23.00 -3.19
C LYS A 6 -2.49 22.59 -4.36
N ILE A 7 -3.39 23.48 -4.82
CA ILE A 7 -4.26 23.19 -5.98
C ILE A 7 -3.42 23.01 -7.25
N VAL A 8 -2.50 23.93 -7.52
CA VAL A 8 -1.63 23.84 -8.71
C VAL A 8 -0.80 22.57 -8.68
N GLY A 9 -0.23 22.18 -7.53
CA GLY A 9 0.49 20.93 -7.34
C GLY A 9 -0.37 19.69 -7.63
N ALA A 10 -1.61 19.66 -7.13
CA ALA A 10 -2.54 18.57 -7.37
C ALA A 10 -2.93 18.46 -8.86
N LEU A 11 -3.24 19.58 -9.50
CA LEU A 11 -3.55 19.61 -10.93
C LEU A 11 -2.36 19.15 -11.78
N HIS A 12 -1.14 19.55 -11.40
CA HIS A 12 0.09 19.12 -12.06
C HIS A 12 0.29 17.60 -11.91
N ALA A 13 0.12 17.06 -10.71
CA ALA A 13 0.22 15.62 -10.45
C ALA A 13 -0.81 14.82 -11.28
N VAL A 14 -2.07 15.26 -11.28
CA VAL A 14 -3.14 14.62 -12.07
C VAL A 14 -2.82 14.66 -13.57
N ALA A 15 -2.39 15.81 -14.11
CA ALA A 15 -2.10 15.97 -15.54
C ALA A 15 -0.88 15.15 -15.99
N ASN A 16 0.11 14.96 -15.11
CA ASN A 16 1.34 14.25 -15.44
C ASN A 16 1.36 12.78 -15.00
N HIS A 17 0.29 12.32 -14.35
CA HIS A 17 0.16 10.91 -14.00
C HIS A 17 0.26 10.04 -15.27
N PRO A 18 1.00 8.91 -15.25
CA PRO A 18 1.24 8.07 -16.42
C PRO A 18 -0.02 7.64 -17.15
N LEU A 19 -1.10 7.32 -16.45
CA LEU A 19 -2.40 6.94 -17.02
C LEU A 19 -3.16 8.11 -17.65
N ASN A 20 -2.76 9.34 -17.42
CA ASN A 20 -3.44 10.54 -17.93
C ASN A 20 -2.71 11.19 -19.12
N ARG A 21 -1.57 10.62 -19.59
CA ARG A 21 -0.74 11.23 -20.65
C ARG A 21 -1.52 11.62 -21.89
N GLN A 22 -2.49 10.79 -22.30
CA GLN A 22 -3.31 10.99 -23.53
C GLN A 22 -4.63 11.73 -23.25
N ARG A 23 -4.97 12.00 -21.97
CA ARG A 23 -6.29 12.55 -21.55
C ARG A 23 -6.18 13.64 -20.49
N LYS A 24 -5.10 14.40 -20.46
CA LYS A 24 -4.78 15.37 -19.41
C LYS A 24 -5.92 16.32 -19.08
N LEU A 25 -6.55 16.94 -20.10
CA LEU A 25 -7.67 17.86 -19.88
C LEU A 25 -8.87 17.15 -19.25
N LYS A 26 -9.22 15.97 -19.74
CA LYS A 26 -10.33 15.17 -19.19
C LYS A 26 -10.04 14.80 -17.72
N ALA A 27 -8.82 14.40 -17.41
CA ALA A 27 -8.41 14.05 -16.04
C ALA A 27 -8.49 15.26 -15.07
N ILE A 28 -8.11 16.46 -15.53
CA ILE A 28 -8.26 17.69 -14.75
C ILE A 28 -9.73 18.01 -14.49
N LEU A 29 -10.60 17.90 -15.49
CA LEU A 29 -12.04 18.14 -15.34
C LEU A 29 -12.68 17.12 -14.39
N GLU A 30 -12.34 15.83 -14.54
CA GLU A 30 -12.77 14.75 -13.63
C GLU A 30 -12.33 15.03 -12.19
N TYR A 31 -11.08 15.45 -11.99
CA TYR A 31 -10.56 15.86 -10.68
C TYR A 31 -11.40 17.01 -10.08
N GLY A 32 -11.64 18.08 -10.83
CA GLY A 32 -12.45 19.20 -10.38
C GLY A 32 -13.88 18.79 -10.00
N PHE A 33 -14.50 17.96 -10.84
CA PHE A 33 -15.85 17.43 -10.57
C PHE A 33 -15.90 16.58 -9.30
N ILE A 34 -14.96 15.63 -9.14
CA ILE A 34 -14.90 14.74 -7.96
C ILE A 34 -14.62 15.56 -6.70
N GLN A 35 -13.69 16.53 -6.74
CA GLN A 35 -13.40 17.39 -5.60
C GLN A 35 -14.61 18.25 -5.19
N SER A 36 -15.45 18.66 -6.15
CA SER A 36 -16.69 19.38 -5.88
C SER A 36 -17.74 18.45 -5.29
N ALA A 37 -17.92 17.26 -5.87
CA ALA A 37 -18.85 16.25 -5.37
C ALA A 37 -18.51 15.83 -3.93
N ALA A 38 -17.24 15.61 -3.62
CA ALA A 38 -16.75 15.28 -2.29
C ALA A 38 -17.11 16.29 -1.19
N ARG A 39 -17.29 17.57 -1.59
CA ARG A 39 -17.70 18.64 -0.65
C ARG A 39 -19.21 18.79 -0.51
N LEU A 40 -19.95 18.44 -1.55
CA LEU A 40 -21.39 18.70 -1.65
C LEU A 40 -22.24 17.48 -1.27
N VAL A 41 -21.73 16.26 -1.54
CA VAL A 41 -22.45 15.02 -1.30
C VAL A 41 -21.94 14.35 -0.01
N PRO A 42 -22.81 14.05 0.96
CA PRO A 42 -22.42 13.29 2.14
C PRO A 42 -22.19 11.82 1.77
N GLY A 43 -21.20 11.19 2.41
CA GLY A 43 -20.91 9.75 2.25
C GLY A 43 -19.65 9.47 1.43
N ASP A 44 -19.39 8.17 1.25
CA ASP A 44 -18.19 7.70 0.58
C ASP A 44 -18.31 7.82 -0.94
N ILE A 45 -17.18 8.05 -1.58
CA ILE A 45 -17.09 8.12 -3.04
C ILE A 45 -16.63 6.76 -3.56
N CYS A 46 -17.45 6.15 -4.41
CA CYS A 46 -17.07 4.92 -5.10
C CYS A 46 -16.26 5.25 -6.35
N VAL A 47 -14.99 4.86 -6.36
CA VAL A 47 -14.11 5.01 -7.52
C VAL A 47 -13.87 3.67 -8.20
N GLY A 48 -13.83 3.66 -9.55
CA GLY A 48 -13.47 2.47 -10.30
C GLY A 48 -11.98 2.20 -10.23
N PHE A 49 -11.63 0.93 -10.01
CA PHE A 49 -10.28 0.39 -10.02
C PHE A 49 -10.10 -0.58 -11.20
N PRO A 50 -8.87 -1.06 -11.48
CA PRO A 50 -8.63 -1.98 -12.60
C PRO A 50 -9.53 -3.23 -12.57
N ASN A 51 -9.80 -3.81 -13.76
CA ASN A 51 -10.57 -5.03 -13.93
C ASN A 51 -11.97 -5.02 -13.26
N ASN A 52 -12.66 -3.87 -13.30
CA ASN A 52 -13.99 -3.66 -12.68
C ASN A 52 -14.04 -3.75 -11.14
N THR A 53 -12.91 -3.78 -10.47
CA THR A 53 -12.90 -3.60 -9.02
C THR A 53 -13.27 -2.15 -8.64
N ARG A 54 -13.63 -1.93 -7.40
CA ARG A 54 -14.10 -0.63 -6.90
C ARG A 54 -13.48 -0.34 -5.54
N LEU A 55 -13.29 0.94 -5.26
CA LEU A 55 -12.83 1.40 -3.96
C LEU A 55 -13.81 2.46 -3.43
N LEU A 56 -14.37 2.24 -2.24
CA LEU A 56 -15.09 3.25 -1.48
C LEU A 56 -14.07 4.08 -0.72
N VAL A 57 -14.08 5.38 -0.97
CA VAL A 57 -13.15 6.33 -0.36
C VAL A 57 -13.93 7.34 0.46
N PRO A 58 -13.72 7.40 1.80
CA PRO A 58 -14.31 8.41 2.64
C PRO A 58 -13.61 9.76 2.40
N PRO A 59 -14.27 10.75 1.77
CA PRO A 59 -13.61 11.99 1.33
C PRO A 59 -13.18 12.88 2.49
N ARG A 60 -13.71 12.63 3.70
CA ARG A 60 -13.36 13.37 4.93
C ARG A 60 -12.24 12.73 5.73
N MET A 61 -11.85 11.50 5.39
CA MET A 61 -10.69 10.84 5.98
C MET A 61 -9.43 11.50 5.43
N LYS A 62 -8.61 12.05 6.32
CA LYS A 62 -7.35 12.71 5.94
C LYS A 62 -6.46 11.71 5.17
N GLY A 63 -5.86 12.14 4.07
CA GLY A 63 -5.03 11.29 3.20
C GLY A 63 -5.83 10.46 2.18
N ALA A 64 -7.07 10.01 2.47
CA ALA A 64 -7.83 9.13 1.56
C ALA A 64 -8.15 9.75 0.19
N ALA A 65 -8.14 11.08 0.09
CA ALA A 65 -8.38 11.77 -1.18
C ALA A 65 -7.37 11.41 -2.30
N HIS A 66 -6.21 10.87 -1.97
CA HIS A 66 -5.23 10.38 -2.95
C HIS A 66 -5.78 9.24 -3.81
N TYR A 67 -6.65 8.40 -3.25
CA TYR A 67 -7.26 7.28 -3.99
C TYR A 67 -8.36 7.71 -4.96
N ILE A 68 -8.87 8.93 -4.83
CA ILE A 68 -9.93 9.42 -5.70
C ILE A 68 -9.34 9.86 -7.05
N THR A 69 -8.17 10.49 -7.03
CA THR A 69 -7.51 10.96 -8.27
C THR A 69 -6.00 11.21 -8.02
N PRO A 70 -5.12 10.63 -8.75
CA PRO A 70 -5.30 9.59 -9.76
C PRO A 70 -5.65 8.24 -9.11
N ARG A 71 -6.41 7.40 -9.76
CA ARG A 71 -6.98 6.16 -9.21
C ARG A 71 -5.94 5.12 -8.78
N LEU A 72 -4.75 5.12 -9.40
CA LEU A 72 -3.56 4.39 -8.96
C LEU A 72 -2.54 5.43 -8.50
N CYS A 73 -2.69 5.93 -7.27
CA CYS A 73 -1.87 7.04 -6.76
C CYS A 73 -0.39 6.65 -6.62
N GLU A 74 -0.12 5.41 -6.27
CA GLU A 74 1.19 4.79 -6.23
C GLU A 74 1.33 3.87 -7.45
N PHE A 75 1.46 4.51 -8.64
CA PHE A 75 1.29 3.83 -9.91
C PHE A 75 2.27 2.68 -10.14
N GLU A 76 3.53 2.88 -9.78
CA GLU A 76 4.59 1.90 -10.00
C GLU A 76 4.41 0.69 -9.08
N GLU A 77 4.15 0.92 -7.80
CA GLU A 77 3.96 -0.12 -6.79
C GLU A 77 2.65 -0.88 -7.02
N MET A 78 1.57 -0.17 -7.29
CA MET A 78 0.27 -0.81 -7.59
C MET A 78 0.33 -1.63 -8.86
N ALA A 79 0.99 -1.14 -9.91
CA ALA A 79 1.24 -1.90 -11.13
C ALA A 79 2.16 -3.10 -10.88
N PHE A 80 3.17 -2.95 -10.01
CA PHE A 80 4.03 -4.07 -9.62
C PHE A 80 3.23 -5.19 -8.95
N VAL A 81 2.37 -4.86 -7.99
CA VAL A 81 1.48 -5.85 -7.34
C VAL A 81 0.64 -6.61 -8.36
N MET A 82 0.01 -5.89 -9.31
CA MET A 82 -0.82 -6.49 -10.34
C MET A 82 -0.03 -7.41 -11.30
N HIS A 83 1.18 -7.00 -11.69
CA HIS A 83 1.99 -7.77 -12.64
C HIS A 83 2.79 -8.90 -11.99
N PHE A 84 3.11 -8.79 -10.70
CA PHE A 84 3.94 -9.76 -9.99
C PHE A 84 3.14 -10.95 -9.45
N LEU A 85 1.99 -10.68 -8.83
CA LEU A 85 1.19 -11.72 -8.16
C LEU A 85 0.42 -12.61 -9.13
N ARG A 86 0.20 -13.87 -8.69
CA ARG A 86 -0.60 -14.89 -9.39
C ARG A 86 -1.71 -15.41 -8.49
N PRO A 87 -2.80 -15.99 -9.03
CA PRO A 87 -3.98 -16.42 -8.25
C PRO A 87 -3.70 -17.42 -7.11
N SER A 88 -2.65 -18.21 -7.20
CA SER A 88 -2.28 -19.17 -6.16
C SER A 88 -1.37 -18.61 -5.06
N GLU A 89 -0.93 -17.37 -5.20
CA GLU A 89 0.06 -16.76 -4.32
C GLU A 89 -0.57 -15.97 -3.19
N VAL A 90 0.22 -15.70 -2.16
CA VAL A 90 -0.17 -14.91 -1.01
C VAL A 90 0.49 -13.54 -1.06
N PHE A 91 -0.29 -12.51 -0.81
CA PHE A 91 0.15 -11.15 -0.55
C PHE A 91 -0.06 -10.82 0.93
N ALA A 92 0.94 -10.28 1.60
CA ALA A 92 0.80 -9.71 2.93
C ALA A 92 0.83 -8.18 2.83
N ASP A 93 -0.23 -7.53 3.32
CA ASP A 93 -0.45 -6.08 3.26
C ASP A 93 -0.44 -5.52 4.69
N VAL A 94 0.69 -4.98 5.12
CA VAL A 94 0.90 -4.42 6.47
C VAL A 94 0.79 -2.91 6.41
N GLY A 95 -0.22 -2.36 7.08
CA GLY A 95 -0.69 -0.99 6.90
C GLY A 95 -1.64 -0.90 5.70
N ALA A 96 -2.65 -1.80 5.65
CA ALA A 96 -3.55 -1.92 4.51
C ALA A 96 -4.45 -0.70 4.30
N ASN A 97 -4.60 0.15 5.32
CA ASN A 97 -5.41 1.35 5.27
C ASN A 97 -6.86 1.03 4.81
N ILE A 98 -7.43 1.78 3.87
CA ILE A 98 -8.76 1.50 3.30
C ILE A 98 -8.76 0.33 2.31
N GLY A 99 -7.62 -0.32 2.06
CA GLY A 99 -7.50 -1.56 1.29
C GLY A 99 -7.16 -1.41 -0.18
N ALA A 100 -6.60 -0.31 -0.63
CA ALA A 100 -6.30 -0.11 -2.04
C ALA A 100 -5.40 -1.21 -2.62
N PHE A 101 -4.29 -1.55 -1.96
CA PHE A 101 -3.40 -2.65 -2.37
C PHE A 101 -4.05 -4.02 -2.19
N THR A 102 -4.77 -4.22 -1.09
CA THR A 102 -5.55 -5.43 -0.81
C THR A 102 -6.53 -5.74 -1.95
N ILE A 103 -7.31 -4.73 -2.41
CA ILE A 103 -8.29 -4.90 -3.49
C ILE A 103 -7.60 -5.19 -4.83
N ILE A 104 -6.47 -4.55 -5.11
CA ILE A 104 -5.68 -4.84 -6.32
C ILE A 104 -5.13 -6.27 -6.29
N ALA A 105 -4.52 -6.68 -5.19
CA ALA A 105 -3.95 -8.02 -5.07
C ALA A 105 -5.02 -9.12 -5.17
N ALA A 106 -6.11 -8.99 -4.42
CA ALA A 106 -7.16 -10.02 -4.40
C ALA A 106 -8.11 -9.95 -5.60
N GLY A 107 -8.50 -8.74 -6.03
CA GLY A 107 -9.53 -8.55 -7.05
C GLY A 107 -8.97 -8.52 -8.47
N VAL A 108 -7.75 -8.02 -8.65
CA VAL A 108 -7.13 -7.89 -9.99
C VAL A 108 -6.19 -9.06 -10.26
N ALA A 109 -5.19 -9.29 -9.40
CA ALA A 109 -4.25 -10.39 -9.56
C ALA A 109 -4.84 -11.75 -9.11
N GLY A 110 -5.94 -11.75 -8.35
CA GLY A 110 -6.60 -12.97 -7.88
C GLY A 110 -5.88 -13.69 -6.74
N ALA A 111 -4.91 -13.03 -6.11
CA ALA A 111 -4.12 -13.59 -5.02
C ALA A 111 -4.92 -13.77 -3.72
N GLN A 112 -4.42 -14.62 -2.83
CA GLN A 112 -4.88 -14.65 -1.44
C GLN A 112 -4.21 -13.50 -0.68
N VAL A 113 -4.92 -12.82 0.21
CA VAL A 113 -4.38 -11.67 0.93
C VAL A 113 -4.50 -11.85 2.44
N THR A 114 -3.42 -11.53 3.15
CA THR A 114 -3.44 -11.32 4.60
C THR A 114 -3.17 -9.84 4.85
N ALA A 115 -4.17 -9.11 5.32
CA ALA A 115 -4.11 -7.67 5.52
C ALA A 115 -4.13 -7.31 7.00
N PHE A 116 -3.35 -6.29 7.40
CA PHE A 116 -3.29 -5.76 8.75
C PHE A 116 -3.51 -4.25 8.71
N GLU A 117 -4.48 -3.79 9.49
CA GLU A 117 -4.76 -2.37 9.66
C GLU A 117 -5.17 -2.10 11.12
N PRO A 118 -4.35 -1.34 11.90
CA PRO A 118 -4.64 -1.07 13.30
C PRO A 118 -5.74 -0.03 13.51
N GLY A 119 -5.87 0.96 12.64
CA GLY A 119 -6.83 2.05 12.77
C GLY A 119 -8.27 1.56 12.62
N PRO A 120 -9.15 1.70 13.64
CA PRO A 120 -10.51 1.13 13.57
C PRO A 120 -11.36 1.66 12.41
N GLU A 121 -11.23 2.95 12.09
CA GLU A 121 -11.97 3.58 10.99
C GLU A 121 -11.45 3.08 9.62
N ALA A 122 -10.13 3.04 9.44
CA ALA A 122 -9.51 2.54 8.23
C ALA A 122 -9.81 1.04 8.04
N PHE A 123 -9.73 0.26 9.11
CA PHE A 123 -10.08 -1.17 9.09
C PHE A 123 -11.55 -1.40 8.72
N HIS A 124 -12.48 -0.63 9.27
CA HIS A 124 -13.88 -0.71 8.88
C HIS A 124 -14.05 -0.44 7.38
N GLN A 125 -13.35 0.56 6.85
CA GLN A 125 -13.38 0.89 5.43
C GLN A 125 -12.75 -0.21 4.56
N LEU A 126 -11.65 -0.83 5.01
CA LEU A 126 -11.05 -2.01 4.40
C LEU A 126 -12.07 -3.15 4.27
N GLU A 127 -12.80 -3.47 5.36
CA GLU A 127 -13.83 -4.50 5.33
C GLU A 127 -14.97 -4.18 4.35
N LEU A 128 -15.42 -2.91 4.28
CA LEU A 128 -16.42 -2.48 3.32
C LEU A 128 -15.91 -2.68 1.88
N ASN A 129 -14.67 -2.33 1.60
CA ASN A 129 -14.05 -2.50 0.29
C ASN A 129 -13.89 -3.98 -0.10
N ILE A 130 -13.52 -4.84 0.84
CA ILE A 130 -13.47 -6.30 0.62
C ILE A 130 -14.86 -6.84 0.24
N ARG A 131 -15.91 -6.46 0.98
CA ARG A 131 -17.29 -6.89 0.72
C ARG A 131 -17.82 -6.35 -0.59
N LEU A 132 -17.59 -5.08 -0.90
CA LEU A 132 -18.01 -4.42 -2.15
C LEU A 132 -17.52 -5.18 -3.39
N ASN A 133 -16.32 -5.77 -3.30
CA ASN A 133 -15.72 -6.51 -4.40
C ASN A 133 -15.94 -8.04 -4.33
N GLY A 134 -16.68 -8.55 -3.34
CA GLY A 134 -16.91 -9.99 -3.17
C GLY A 134 -15.67 -10.79 -2.84
N LEU A 135 -14.70 -10.20 -2.10
CA LEU A 135 -13.37 -10.78 -1.85
C LEU A 135 -13.22 -11.45 -0.47
N VAL A 136 -14.31 -11.66 0.26
CA VAL A 136 -14.31 -12.19 1.63
C VAL A 136 -13.57 -13.54 1.73
N GLU A 137 -13.70 -14.41 0.73
CA GLU A 137 -13.05 -15.72 0.69
C GLU A 137 -11.55 -15.67 0.34
N ARG A 138 -11.07 -14.51 -0.15
CA ARG A 138 -9.67 -14.33 -0.56
C ARG A 138 -8.86 -13.47 0.39
N VAL A 139 -9.53 -12.68 1.23
CA VAL A 139 -8.87 -11.73 2.12
C VAL A 139 -9.12 -12.07 3.57
N LYS A 140 -8.05 -12.32 4.30
CA LYS A 140 -8.07 -12.41 5.77
C LYS A 140 -7.54 -11.09 6.33
N ALA A 141 -8.43 -10.28 6.87
CA ALA A 141 -8.08 -8.97 7.43
C ALA A 141 -8.03 -9.04 8.97
N PHE A 142 -7.03 -8.34 9.56
CA PHE A 142 -6.84 -8.24 11.00
C PHE A 142 -6.85 -6.77 11.43
N ASN A 143 -7.74 -6.41 12.37
CA ASN A 143 -7.65 -5.11 13.04
C ASN A 143 -6.55 -5.18 14.10
N ALA A 144 -5.32 -5.05 13.67
CA ALA A 144 -4.13 -5.16 14.50
C ALA A 144 -2.95 -4.43 13.87
N ALA A 145 -2.08 -3.91 14.71
CA ALA A 145 -0.73 -3.52 14.32
C ALA A 145 0.16 -4.77 14.17
N VAL A 146 1.25 -4.62 13.44
CA VAL A 146 2.31 -5.62 13.35
C VAL A 146 3.56 -5.09 14.04
N GLY A 147 4.22 -5.92 14.83
CA GLY A 147 5.44 -5.54 15.54
C GLY A 147 6.29 -6.73 15.96
N GLN A 148 7.33 -6.46 16.74
CA GLN A 148 8.30 -7.48 17.19
C GLN A 148 7.69 -8.56 18.08
N LYS A 149 6.71 -8.19 18.90
CA LYS A 149 6.10 -9.07 19.92
C LYS A 149 4.60 -8.88 19.97
N GLU A 150 3.87 -9.95 20.31
CA GLU A 150 2.45 -9.86 20.63
C GLU A 150 2.21 -8.96 21.86
N GLY A 151 1.07 -8.29 21.84
CA GLY A 151 0.65 -7.42 22.94
C GLY A 151 -0.38 -6.40 22.49
N THR A 152 -0.31 -5.23 23.12
CA THR A 152 -1.12 -4.06 22.77
C THR A 152 -0.25 -2.82 22.73
N ILE A 153 -0.65 -1.85 21.90
CA ILE A 153 0.04 -0.58 21.73
C ILE A 153 -0.97 0.56 21.64
N GLN A 154 -0.56 1.76 22.00
CA GLN A 154 -1.37 2.95 21.80
C GLN A 154 -1.20 3.46 20.37
N PHE A 155 -2.30 3.78 19.72
CA PHE A 155 -2.36 4.21 18.33
C PHE A 155 -3.18 5.48 18.22
N THR A 156 -2.82 6.40 17.34
CA THR A 156 -3.61 7.62 17.11
C THR A 156 -4.95 7.28 16.48
N ALA A 157 -6.00 8.04 16.80
CA ALA A 157 -7.28 8.01 16.11
C ALA A 157 -7.58 9.41 15.55
N GLY A 158 -8.27 9.46 14.41
CA GLY A 158 -8.70 10.73 13.80
C GLY A 158 -7.66 11.42 12.89
N LEU A 159 -6.49 10.83 12.65
CA LEU A 159 -5.54 11.32 11.65
C LEU A 159 -5.74 10.68 10.26
N GLY A 160 -6.77 9.83 10.10
CA GLY A 160 -7.09 9.17 8.83
C GLY A 160 -6.00 8.18 8.42
N THR A 161 -5.47 8.32 7.22
CA THR A 161 -4.41 7.45 6.68
C THR A 161 -3.03 7.70 7.29
N GLU A 162 -2.85 8.81 8.04
CA GLU A 162 -1.60 9.18 8.71
C GLU A 162 -1.59 8.77 10.20
N ASN A 163 -2.50 7.86 10.61
CA ASN A 163 -2.48 7.31 11.97
C ASN A 163 -1.20 6.53 12.23
N CYS A 164 -0.65 6.64 13.44
CA CYS A 164 0.62 6.03 13.80
C CYS A 164 0.64 5.57 15.26
N VAL A 165 1.65 4.77 15.61
CA VAL A 165 1.92 4.33 16.98
C VAL A 165 2.28 5.53 17.86
N ILE A 166 1.79 5.55 19.10
CA ILE A 166 2.11 6.58 20.09
C ILE A 166 3.19 6.06 21.04
N THR A 167 4.29 6.82 21.14
CA THR A 167 5.33 6.60 22.15
C THR A 167 5.27 7.74 23.17
N GLY A 168 5.04 7.44 24.44
CA GLY A 168 5.00 8.44 25.52
C GLY A 168 3.61 8.67 26.12
N SER A 169 3.38 9.84 26.74
CA SER A 169 2.11 10.16 27.39
C SER A 169 0.97 10.25 26.39
N SER A 170 -0.12 9.57 26.72
CA SER A 170 -1.34 9.41 25.91
C SER A 170 -1.79 10.71 25.22
N ALA A 171 -1.99 10.68 23.90
CA ALA A 171 -2.77 11.67 23.17
C ALA A 171 -4.26 11.56 23.57
N ALA A 172 -5.00 12.66 23.52
CA ALA A 172 -6.40 12.70 23.92
C ALA A 172 -7.30 11.73 23.11
N ASP A 173 -6.87 11.39 21.87
CA ASP A 173 -7.60 10.53 20.94
C ASP A 173 -6.85 9.20 20.69
N ALA A 174 -6.17 8.65 21.71
CA ALA A 174 -5.48 7.37 21.59
C ALA A 174 -6.46 6.19 21.70
N VAL A 175 -6.24 5.18 20.86
CA VAL A 175 -6.92 3.87 20.95
C VAL A 175 -5.92 2.78 21.24
N THR A 176 -6.30 1.79 22.06
CA THR A 176 -5.48 0.61 22.29
C THR A 176 -5.74 -0.40 21.17
N VAL A 177 -4.70 -0.78 20.44
CA VAL A 177 -4.79 -1.77 19.36
C VAL A 177 -3.95 -3.00 19.70
N ARG A 178 -4.38 -4.16 19.19
CA ARG A 178 -3.63 -5.42 19.31
C ARG A 178 -2.38 -5.35 18.44
N VAL A 179 -1.29 -5.98 18.91
CA VAL A 179 -0.06 -6.22 18.12
C VAL A 179 0.06 -7.71 17.84
N MET A 180 0.37 -8.06 16.61
CA MET A 180 0.69 -9.42 16.15
C MET A 180 2.08 -9.44 15.53
N THR A 181 2.70 -10.62 15.37
CA THR A 181 3.95 -10.75 14.61
C THR A 181 3.68 -11.39 13.26
N LEU A 182 4.46 -11.02 12.23
CA LEU A 182 4.34 -11.66 10.92
C LEU A 182 4.65 -13.14 10.98
N ASP A 183 5.70 -13.51 11.72
CA ASP A 183 6.10 -14.91 11.85
C ASP A 183 4.99 -15.80 12.40
N GLN A 184 4.16 -15.28 13.31
CA GLN A 184 3.04 -16.04 13.87
C GLN A 184 1.88 -16.20 12.88
N VAL A 185 1.53 -15.13 12.16
CA VAL A 185 0.36 -15.13 11.28
C VAL A 185 0.63 -15.82 9.95
N LEU A 186 1.87 -15.70 9.45
CA LEU A 186 2.28 -16.21 8.13
C LEU A 186 2.95 -17.58 8.18
N THR A 187 2.93 -18.27 9.34
CA THR A 187 3.57 -19.59 9.53
C THR A 187 3.09 -20.63 8.52
N GLU A 188 1.79 -20.65 8.22
CA GLU A 188 1.19 -21.64 7.33
C GLU A 188 1.29 -21.27 5.84
N LYS A 189 1.36 -19.99 5.52
CA LYS A 189 1.34 -19.48 4.15
C LYS A 189 2.29 -18.29 4.00
N THR A 190 3.50 -18.57 3.60
CA THR A 190 4.50 -17.55 3.29
C THR A 190 4.03 -16.69 2.10
N PRO A 191 4.07 -15.36 2.20
CA PRO A 191 3.71 -14.49 1.08
C PRO A 191 4.77 -14.55 -0.03
N ALA A 192 4.34 -14.42 -1.27
CA ALA A 192 5.21 -14.16 -2.41
C ALA A 192 5.66 -12.70 -2.46
N LEU A 193 4.78 -11.81 -2.00
CA LEU A 193 5.01 -10.36 -1.91
C LEU A 193 4.53 -9.86 -0.53
N LEU A 194 5.37 -9.05 0.12
CA LEU A 194 5.07 -8.35 1.38
C LEU A 194 5.11 -6.84 1.16
N LYS A 195 4.04 -6.13 1.49
CA LYS A 195 4.04 -4.66 1.62
C LYS A 195 4.11 -4.28 3.10
N VAL A 196 4.98 -3.33 3.43
CA VAL A 196 5.09 -2.74 4.77
C VAL A 196 5.11 -1.22 4.64
N ASP A 197 4.06 -0.60 5.17
CA ASP A 197 3.82 0.83 5.12
C ASP A 197 3.04 1.23 6.37
N VAL A 198 3.78 1.54 7.43
CA VAL A 198 3.26 1.68 8.80
C VAL A 198 3.72 2.98 9.48
N GLU A 199 3.99 4.00 8.66
CA GLU A 199 4.27 5.37 9.12
C GLU A 199 5.45 5.46 10.12
N GLY A 200 6.54 4.71 9.84
CA GLY A 200 7.79 4.73 10.59
C GLY A 200 7.97 3.58 11.58
N PHE A 201 7.00 2.65 11.69
CA PHE A 201 7.10 1.49 12.59
C PHE A 201 7.66 0.23 11.90
N GLU A 202 8.20 0.37 10.68
CA GLU A 202 8.72 -0.71 9.83
C GLU A 202 9.78 -1.54 10.54
N THR A 203 10.69 -0.92 11.31
CA THR A 203 11.73 -1.63 12.06
C THR A 203 11.14 -2.69 13.01
N GLU A 204 10.06 -2.37 13.71
CA GLU A 204 9.38 -3.31 14.61
C GLU A 204 8.66 -4.43 13.82
N VAL A 205 8.06 -4.11 12.66
CA VAL A 205 7.46 -5.10 11.77
C VAL A 205 8.51 -6.12 11.33
N PHE A 206 9.66 -5.66 10.85
CA PHE A 206 10.75 -6.53 10.40
C PHE A 206 11.40 -7.33 11.54
N ALA A 207 11.44 -6.79 12.76
CA ALA A 207 11.90 -7.52 13.94
C ALA A 207 10.99 -8.71 14.30
N GLY A 208 9.69 -8.63 13.96
CA GLY A 208 8.70 -9.71 14.14
C GLY A 208 8.55 -10.63 12.92
N ALA A 209 9.43 -10.52 11.89
CA ALA A 209 9.36 -11.23 10.62
C ALA A 209 10.59 -12.13 10.34
N GLY A 210 11.38 -12.46 11.36
CA GLY A 210 12.69 -13.11 11.18
C GLY A 210 12.64 -14.46 10.48
N GLN A 211 11.57 -15.24 10.61
CA GLN A 211 11.36 -16.49 9.89
C GLN A 211 10.76 -16.24 8.50
N THR A 212 9.78 -15.34 8.41
CA THR A 212 9.14 -14.95 7.13
C THR A 212 10.17 -14.45 6.13
N LEU A 213 11.10 -13.60 6.56
CA LEU A 213 12.15 -13.04 5.71
C LEU A 213 13.14 -14.08 5.15
N LYS A 214 13.30 -15.23 5.80
CA LYS A 214 14.19 -16.31 5.36
C LYS A 214 13.54 -17.24 4.35
N GLN A 215 12.22 -17.17 4.19
CA GLN A 215 11.51 -18.08 3.31
C GLN A 215 11.82 -17.77 1.83
N PRO A 216 12.18 -18.77 1.02
CA PRO A 216 12.45 -18.54 -0.40
C PRO A 216 11.20 -18.14 -1.20
N GLN A 217 10.01 -18.44 -0.70
CA GLN A 217 8.74 -18.05 -1.31
C GLN A 217 8.52 -16.55 -1.28
N LEU A 218 9.09 -15.83 -0.29
CA LEU A 218 9.06 -14.37 -0.25
C LEU A 218 10.08 -13.82 -1.26
N ARG A 219 9.61 -13.52 -2.46
CA ARG A 219 10.43 -13.12 -3.60
C ARG A 219 10.55 -11.62 -3.77
N ALA A 220 9.58 -10.86 -3.26
CA ALA A 220 9.60 -9.41 -3.35
C ALA A 220 8.98 -8.74 -2.12
N MET A 221 9.35 -7.49 -1.90
CA MET A 221 8.75 -6.61 -0.88
C MET A 221 8.57 -5.19 -1.43
N ILE A 222 7.57 -4.49 -0.89
CA ILE A 222 7.39 -3.03 -1.03
C ILE A 222 7.49 -2.46 0.38
N VAL A 223 8.44 -1.56 0.61
CA VAL A 223 8.71 -1.01 1.95
C VAL A 223 8.77 0.50 1.88
N GLU A 224 7.97 1.18 2.71
CA GLU A 224 8.02 2.64 2.82
C GLU A 224 9.34 3.10 3.43
N ARG A 225 9.86 4.23 2.91
CA ARG A 225 10.94 5.01 3.48
C ARG A 225 10.52 6.47 3.56
N SER A 226 10.25 6.94 4.75
CA SER A 226 9.62 8.25 4.98
C SER A 226 10.34 9.15 5.99
N ASP A 227 11.43 8.69 6.60
CA ASP A 227 12.11 9.31 7.75
C ASP A 227 11.22 9.40 9.02
N ASN A 228 10.01 8.82 8.99
CA ASN A 228 9.08 8.78 10.12
C ASN A 228 9.59 7.91 11.28
N GLY A 229 10.47 6.95 11.02
CA GLY A 229 11.08 6.07 12.01
C GLY A 229 11.86 6.81 13.09
N SER A 230 12.36 8.00 12.79
CA SER A 230 13.10 8.85 13.72
C SER A 230 12.28 9.23 14.97
N ARG A 231 10.94 9.33 14.88
CA ARG A 231 10.03 9.56 16.01
C ARG A 231 10.07 8.44 17.07
N TYR A 232 10.48 7.25 16.67
CA TYR A 232 10.63 6.07 17.50
C TYR A 232 12.08 5.78 17.88
N GLY A 233 13.03 6.61 17.42
CA GLY A 233 14.46 6.39 17.59
C GLY A 233 15.06 5.35 16.66
N PHE A 234 14.35 4.98 15.59
CA PHE A 234 14.82 4.02 14.58
C PHE A 234 15.68 4.72 13.52
N ASP A 235 16.70 3.99 13.05
CA ASP A 235 17.51 4.36 11.90
C ASP A 235 17.06 3.56 10.68
N GLU A 236 16.32 4.22 9.81
CA GLU A 236 15.81 3.61 8.59
C GLU A 236 16.92 3.15 7.63
N ALA A 237 18.07 3.85 7.62
CA ALA A 237 19.21 3.40 6.81
C ALA A 237 19.71 2.03 7.24
N THR A 238 19.74 1.78 8.56
CA THR A 238 20.06 0.45 9.12
C THR A 238 19.03 -0.60 8.73
N LEU A 239 17.74 -0.27 8.77
CA LEU A 239 16.67 -1.18 8.33
C LEU A 239 16.88 -1.60 6.87
N HIS A 240 17.05 -0.64 5.97
CA HIS A 240 17.25 -0.92 4.54
C HIS A 240 18.56 -1.69 4.24
N GLN A 241 19.63 -1.44 5.00
CA GLN A 241 20.84 -2.27 4.93
C GLN A 241 20.57 -3.72 5.37
N ASN A 242 19.78 -3.92 6.43
CA ASN A 242 19.44 -5.26 6.91
C ASN A 242 18.58 -6.03 5.91
N ILE A 243 17.64 -5.37 5.23
CA ILE A 243 16.86 -5.95 4.13
C ILE A 243 17.81 -6.44 3.01
N ARG A 244 18.78 -5.61 2.62
CA ARG A 244 19.79 -6.00 1.62
C ARG A 244 20.65 -7.19 2.06
N LYS A 245 21.05 -7.26 3.34
CA LYS A 245 21.79 -8.42 3.91
C LYS A 245 20.99 -9.73 3.86
N GLN A 246 19.65 -9.65 3.81
CA GLN A 246 18.77 -10.81 3.59
C GLN A 246 18.68 -11.25 2.12
N GLY A 247 19.43 -10.63 1.23
CA GLY A 247 19.50 -10.97 -0.19
C GLY A 247 18.48 -10.24 -1.08
N PHE A 248 17.88 -9.14 -0.58
CA PHE A 248 16.95 -8.34 -1.38
C PHE A 248 17.65 -7.15 -2.04
N ILE A 249 17.35 -6.94 -3.30
CA ILE A 249 17.94 -5.89 -4.16
C ILE A 249 16.89 -4.80 -4.37
N PRO A 250 17.17 -3.54 -4.01
CA PRO A 250 16.25 -2.43 -4.27
C PRO A 250 16.19 -2.14 -5.76
N CYS A 251 14.99 -1.92 -6.27
CA CYS A 251 14.72 -1.73 -7.70
C CYS A 251 13.71 -0.61 -7.95
N ASN A 252 13.84 0.04 -9.10
CA ASN A 252 12.75 0.77 -9.73
C ASN A 252 11.94 -0.18 -10.60
N TYR A 253 10.63 0.00 -10.63
CA TYR A 253 9.75 -0.70 -11.54
C TYR A 253 9.34 0.18 -12.71
N HIS A 254 9.32 -0.37 -13.92
CA HIS A 254 8.90 0.28 -15.15
C HIS A 254 7.63 -0.41 -15.69
N PRO A 255 6.43 0.06 -15.32
CA PRO A 255 5.17 -0.65 -15.57
C PRO A 255 4.91 -0.95 -17.04
N PHE A 256 5.19 0.00 -17.95
CA PHE A 256 4.97 -0.17 -19.39
C PHE A 256 5.99 -1.08 -20.06
N GLU A 257 7.17 -1.26 -19.45
CA GLU A 257 8.21 -2.19 -19.90
C GLU A 257 8.10 -3.55 -19.20
N ARG A 258 7.29 -3.63 -18.12
CA ARG A 258 7.16 -4.79 -17.24
C ARG A 258 8.50 -5.32 -16.76
N ARG A 259 9.33 -4.40 -16.28
CA ARG A 259 10.71 -4.69 -15.91
C ARG A 259 11.12 -3.94 -14.65
N VAL A 260 11.82 -4.63 -13.76
CA VAL A 260 12.56 -3.99 -12.66
C VAL A 260 14.01 -3.74 -13.07
N SER A 261 14.57 -2.66 -12.56
CA SER A 261 16.00 -2.34 -12.68
C SER A 261 16.59 -1.99 -11.33
N PRO A 262 17.79 -2.52 -10.97
CA PRO A 262 18.40 -2.26 -9.68
C PRO A 262 18.75 -0.79 -9.51
N VAL A 263 18.64 -0.30 -8.27
CA VAL A 263 19.08 1.04 -7.87
C VAL A 263 20.13 0.95 -6.77
N ALA A 264 21.10 1.85 -6.80
CA ALA A 264 22.17 1.87 -5.80
C ALA A 264 21.62 2.29 -4.43
N GLU A 265 20.83 3.34 -4.40
CA GLU A 265 20.12 3.86 -3.23
C GLU A 265 18.75 4.38 -3.65
N ALA A 266 17.73 3.96 -2.92
CA ALA A 266 16.40 4.58 -2.98
C ALA A 266 16.28 5.48 -1.73
N THR A 267 15.93 6.73 -1.93
CA THR A 267 16.08 7.75 -0.88
C THR A 267 14.79 8.05 -0.13
N GLN A 268 13.63 7.94 -0.77
CA GLN A 268 12.32 8.22 -0.18
C GLN A 268 11.20 7.51 -0.95
N GLY A 269 10.04 7.35 -0.30
CA GLY A 269 8.85 6.72 -0.85
C GLY A 269 8.89 5.19 -0.76
N ASN A 270 8.01 4.55 -1.47
CA ASN A 270 7.94 3.09 -1.50
C ASN A 270 9.08 2.50 -2.33
N ILE A 271 9.86 1.61 -1.73
CA ILE A 271 10.99 0.92 -2.36
C ILE A 271 10.58 -0.50 -2.67
N ILE A 272 10.70 -0.92 -3.93
CA ILE A 272 10.50 -2.30 -4.34
C ILE A 272 11.81 -3.06 -4.17
N TYR A 273 11.76 -4.16 -3.43
CA TYR A 273 12.88 -5.08 -3.23
C TYR A 273 12.57 -6.42 -3.88
N VAL A 274 13.52 -7.01 -4.59
CA VAL A 274 13.39 -8.35 -5.18
C VAL A 274 14.57 -9.23 -4.81
N ARG A 275 14.36 -10.55 -4.68
CA ARG A 275 15.48 -11.48 -4.43
C ARG A 275 16.29 -11.78 -5.68
N ASP A 276 15.60 -11.98 -6.80
CA ASP A 276 16.22 -12.29 -8.08
C ASP A 276 15.60 -11.43 -9.18
N ILE A 277 16.43 -10.61 -9.81
CA ILE A 277 16.00 -9.67 -10.86
C ILE A 277 15.54 -10.45 -12.11
N SER A 278 16.22 -11.53 -12.46
CA SER A 278 15.93 -12.30 -13.66
C SER A 278 14.61 -13.05 -13.53
N GLU A 279 14.40 -13.72 -12.39
CA GLU A 279 13.14 -14.37 -12.06
C GLU A 279 11.99 -13.35 -11.99
N CYS A 280 12.20 -12.23 -11.30
CA CYS A 280 11.21 -11.18 -11.20
C CYS A 280 10.81 -10.63 -12.59
N ASN A 281 11.79 -10.34 -13.45
CA ASN A 281 11.52 -9.86 -14.80
C ASN A 281 10.78 -10.88 -15.67
N ALA A 282 11.07 -12.17 -15.54
CA ALA A 282 10.31 -13.22 -16.22
C ALA A 282 8.85 -13.24 -15.75
N ILE A 283 8.60 -13.17 -14.43
CA ILE A 283 7.25 -13.09 -13.85
C ILE A 283 6.50 -11.87 -14.39
N LEU A 284 7.12 -10.71 -14.37
CA LEU A 284 6.50 -9.45 -14.80
C LEU A 284 6.17 -9.45 -16.31
N HIS A 285 7.06 -9.99 -17.13
CA HIS A 285 6.86 -10.09 -18.58
C HIS A 285 5.65 -10.97 -18.94
N ASP A 286 5.47 -12.09 -18.23
CA ASP A 286 4.39 -13.05 -18.47
C ASP A 286 3.04 -12.62 -17.83
N ALA A 287 3.00 -11.46 -17.20
CA ALA A 287 1.77 -10.95 -16.60
C ALA A 287 0.70 -10.65 -17.67
N PRO A 288 -0.57 -10.98 -17.40
CA PRO A 288 -1.66 -10.57 -18.29
C PRO A 288 -1.79 -9.05 -18.34
N PRO A 289 -2.27 -8.47 -19.45
CA PRO A 289 -2.55 -7.04 -19.49
C PRO A 289 -3.74 -6.70 -18.58
N PHE A 290 -3.61 -5.63 -17.81
CA PHE A 290 -4.72 -5.11 -17.00
C PHE A 290 -5.50 -4.07 -17.78
N LYS A 291 -6.82 -4.11 -17.64
CA LYS A 291 -7.71 -3.13 -18.23
C LYS A 291 -8.04 -2.06 -17.19
N PHE A 292 -7.72 -0.84 -17.53
CA PHE A 292 -8.10 0.32 -16.77
C PHE A 292 -8.87 1.28 -17.67
N GLU A 293 -10.20 1.20 -17.65
CA GLU A 293 -11.10 1.86 -18.61
C GLU A 293 -10.74 1.51 -20.06
N GLN A 294 -10.10 2.43 -20.80
CA GLN A 294 -9.70 2.21 -22.18
C GLN A 294 -8.18 2.02 -22.38
N LEU A 295 -7.43 1.92 -21.27
CA LEU A 295 -5.98 1.74 -21.27
C LEU A 295 -5.61 0.35 -20.78
N SER A 296 -4.66 -0.29 -21.47
CA SER A 296 -3.97 -1.50 -20.99
C SER A 296 -2.60 -1.12 -20.46
N VAL A 297 -2.20 -1.70 -19.34
CA VAL A 297 -0.89 -1.54 -18.69
C VAL A 297 -0.18 -2.88 -18.68
#